data_6f4fa4de1dce35edb615401662ce1684
#
_entry.id   6f4fa4de1dce35edb615401662ce1684
#
_cell.length_a   1.000
_cell.length_b   1.000
_cell.length_c   1.000
_cell.angle_alpha   90.00
_cell.angle_beta   90.00
_cell.angle_gamma   90.00
#
_symmetry.space_group_name_H-M   'P 1'
#
loop_
_entity.id
_entity.type
_entity.pdbx_description
1 polymer ?
#
loop_
_entity_poly.entity_id
_entity_poly.type
_entity_poly.pdbx_seq_one_letter_code
_entity_poly.pdbx_strand_id
1 'polypeptide(L)'
;MDVALLTVGDEVLAGDTMNTNASWLAAELTDRGATVRRILTVPDDRVVIAEWTREFADEYDAVIVTGGLGGTPDDVTMAAVADGLGYERVLFEDVREGLRAKSAAFREANPELAERYEFDLDIEEAARLPEDARPLVTDAGWAAGCVVDGVYVLPGVPDEMKAMFHLVADEFDGDVVSETLYTPTPEGAMGDVLSGVRERFDVQVGSYPADPETPNRLKVTGTDERTVADAIAWLRERVETVPTPE
;
A
#
# COMPACT_ATOMS: atom_id res chain seq x y z
N MET A 1 4.79 -9.32 10.94
CA MET A 1 3.82 -8.21 10.97
C MET A 1 2.70 -8.50 9.98
N ASP A 2 1.45 -8.50 10.43
CA ASP A 2 0.26 -8.69 9.60
C ASP A 2 -0.37 -7.34 9.26
N VAL A 3 -0.60 -7.07 7.95
CA VAL A 3 -1.01 -5.75 7.45
C VAL A 3 -2.32 -5.87 6.66
N ALA A 4 -3.24 -4.91 6.85
CA ALA A 4 -4.39 -4.70 5.98
C ALA A 4 -4.23 -3.44 5.12
N LEU A 5 -4.70 -3.50 3.87
CA LEU A 5 -4.77 -2.36 2.96
C LEU A 5 -6.23 -1.97 2.75
N LEU A 6 -6.56 -0.73 3.03
CA LEU A 6 -7.88 -0.13 2.81
C LEU A 6 -7.76 0.95 1.73
N THR A 7 -8.31 0.69 0.56
CA THR A 7 -8.34 1.66 -0.54
C THR A 7 -9.69 2.38 -0.54
N VAL A 8 -9.66 3.68 -0.56
CA VAL A 8 -10.85 4.55 -0.65
C VAL A 8 -10.91 5.14 -2.04
N GLY A 9 -12.04 5.00 -2.73
CA GLY A 9 -12.27 5.58 -4.04
C GLY A 9 -13.43 4.93 -4.79
N ASP A 10 -14.44 5.73 -5.10
CA ASP A 10 -15.59 5.32 -5.91
C ASP A 10 -15.16 4.96 -7.35
N GLU A 11 -14.14 5.63 -7.91
CA GLU A 11 -13.59 5.36 -9.25
C GLU A 11 -12.90 3.98 -9.33
N VAL A 12 -12.37 3.49 -8.20
CA VAL A 12 -11.79 2.15 -8.12
C VAL A 12 -12.90 1.10 -8.06
N LEU A 13 -13.96 1.36 -7.29
CA LEU A 13 -15.14 0.50 -7.22
C LEU A 13 -15.91 0.45 -8.55
N ALA A 14 -15.98 1.56 -9.27
CA ALA A 14 -16.60 1.62 -10.59
C ALA A 14 -15.76 0.92 -11.69
N GLY A 15 -14.48 0.65 -11.41
CA GLY A 15 -13.57 0.07 -12.40
C GLY A 15 -12.99 1.09 -13.38
N ASP A 16 -13.19 2.36 -13.14
CA ASP A 16 -12.64 3.45 -13.95
C ASP A 16 -11.13 3.60 -13.71
N THR A 17 -10.67 3.24 -12.53
CA THR A 17 -9.26 3.26 -12.13
C THR A 17 -8.85 1.90 -11.55
N MET A 18 -7.71 1.37 -12.02
CA MET A 18 -7.14 0.15 -11.43
C MET A 18 -6.47 0.45 -10.09
N ASN A 19 -6.67 -0.43 -9.11
CA ASN A 19 -6.01 -0.33 -7.79
C ASN A 19 -4.53 -0.70 -7.87
N THR A 20 -3.72 0.13 -8.51
CA THR A 20 -2.28 -0.06 -8.64
C THR A 20 -1.54 0.21 -7.34
N ASN A 21 -2.09 1.09 -6.47
CA ASN A 21 -1.52 1.40 -5.16
C ASN A 21 -1.49 0.18 -4.25
N ALA A 22 -2.60 -0.53 -4.12
CA ALA A 22 -2.64 -1.73 -3.28
C ALA A 22 -1.71 -2.83 -3.81
N SER A 23 -1.60 -3.00 -5.13
CA SER A 23 -0.69 -3.97 -5.74
C SER A 23 0.77 -3.63 -5.45
N TRP A 24 1.14 -2.35 -5.56
CA TRP A 24 2.49 -1.88 -5.29
C TRP A 24 2.83 -2.00 -3.79
N LEU A 25 1.95 -1.53 -2.90
CA LEU A 25 2.12 -1.64 -1.44
C LEU A 25 2.27 -3.10 -1.00
N ALA A 26 1.44 -4.00 -1.53
CA ALA A 26 1.52 -5.42 -1.20
C ALA A 26 2.86 -6.04 -1.61
N ALA A 27 3.44 -5.63 -2.73
CA ALA A 27 4.77 -6.06 -3.15
C ALA A 27 5.86 -5.51 -2.21
N GLU A 28 5.85 -4.20 -1.95
CA GLU A 28 6.82 -3.55 -1.06
C GLU A 28 6.80 -4.11 0.37
N LEU A 29 5.61 -4.34 0.93
CA LEU A 29 5.44 -4.95 2.25
C LEU A 29 5.95 -6.38 2.30
N THR A 30 5.65 -7.18 1.26
CA THR A 30 6.14 -8.56 1.17
C THR A 30 7.66 -8.61 1.07
N ASP A 31 8.28 -7.70 0.31
CA ASP A 31 9.73 -7.63 0.15
C ASP A 31 10.44 -7.22 1.46
N ARG A 32 9.72 -6.58 2.38
CA ARG A 32 10.17 -6.24 3.74
C ARG A 32 9.86 -7.32 4.78
N GLY A 33 9.24 -8.42 4.36
CA GLY A 33 8.90 -9.54 5.24
C GLY A 33 7.58 -9.41 5.99
N ALA A 34 6.80 -8.36 5.72
CA ALA A 34 5.44 -8.23 6.24
C ALA A 34 4.45 -9.08 5.43
N THR A 35 3.32 -9.43 6.03
CA THR A 35 2.28 -10.22 5.37
C THR A 35 1.03 -9.37 5.16
N VAL A 36 0.68 -9.10 3.91
CA VAL A 36 -0.63 -8.50 3.59
C VAL A 36 -1.71 -9.56 3.71
N ARG A 37 -2.57 -9.41 4.71
CA ARG A 37 -3.69 -10.33 5.00
C ARG A 37 -4.96 -9.97 4.29
N ARG A 38 -5.19 -8.68 4.05
CA ARG A 38 -6.42 -8.20 3.43
C ARG A 38 -6.17 -6.97 2.57
N ILE A 39 -6.86 -6.92 1.45
CA ILE A 39 -6.98 -5.73 0.61
C ILE A 39 -8.48 -5.51 0.42
N LEU A 40 -8.98 -4.36 0.81
CA LEU A 40 -10.37 -3.97 0.67
C LEU A 40 -10.47 -2.62 -0.03
N THR A 41 -11.40 -2.48 -0.94
CA THR A 41 -11.78 -1.18 -1.52
C THR A 41 -13.16 -0.79 -1.01
N VAL A 42 -13.30 0.45 -0.58
CA VAL A 42 -14.52 1.04 -0.04
C VAL A 42 -14.87 2.34 -0.76
N PRO A 43 -16.15 2.75 -0.76
CA PRO A 43 -16.56 4.03 -1.32
C PRO A 43 -16.02 5.22 -0.50
N ASP A 44 -16.11 6.42 -1.07
CA ASP A 44 -15.85 7.70 -0.40
C ASP A 44 -16.99 8.04 0.59
N ASP A 45 -17.27 7.13 1.50
CA ASP A 45 -18.27 7.24 2.56
C ASP A 45 -17.62 7.22 3.94
N ARG A 46 -17.76 8.34 4.66
CA ARG A 46 -17.12 8.55 5.98
C ARG A 46 -17.47 7.47 7.00
N VAL A 47 -18.72 6.97 6.99
CA VAL A 47 -19.17 5.96 7.95
C VAL A 47 -18.54 4.61 7.62
N VAL A 48 -18.53 4.23 6.34
CA VAL A 48 -17.95 2.97 5.87
C VAL A 48 -16.44 2.93 6.11
N ILE A 49 -15.73 4.02 5.79
CA ILE A 49 -14.28 4.12 6.03
C ILE A 49 -13.96 4.02 7.52
N ALA A 50 -14.71 4.74 8.37
CA ALA A 50 -14.51 4.70 9.84
C ALA A 50 -14.73 3.30 10.42
N GLU A 51 -15.76 2.59 9.96
CA GLU A 51 -16.08 1.22 10.39
C GLU A 51 -14.93 0.26 10.04
N TRP A 52 -14.47 0.25 8.79
CA TRP A 52 -13.38 -0.63 8.35
C TRP A 52 -12.03 -0.25 8.93
N THR A 53 -11.77 1.05 9.14
CA THR A 53 -10.55 1.49 9.82
C THR A 53 -10.47 0.92 11.23
N ARG A 54 -11.56 1.02 12.01
CA ARG A 54 -11.62 0.47 13.36
C ARG A 54 -11.49 -1.05 13.36
N GLU A 55 -12.24 -1.76 12.50
CA GLU A 55 -12.21 -3.22 12.43
C GLU A 55 -10.79 -3.71 12.10
N PHE A 56 -10.13 -3.07 11.13
CA PHE A 56 -8.77 -3.46 10.75
C PHE A 56 -7.72 -3.09 11.79
N ALA A 57 -7.85 -1.94 12.46
CA ALA A 57 -6.95 -1.56 13.55
C ALA A 57 -7.04 -2.50 14.76
N ASP A 58 -8.22 -3.11 15.00
CA ASP A 58 -8.40 -4.10 16.05
C ASP A 58 -7.86 -5.50 15.66
N GLU A 59 -7.79 -5.83 14.34
CA GLU A 59 -7.45 -7.19 13.86
C GLU A 59 -5.98 -7.33 13.42
N TYR A 60 -5.35 -6.26 12.88
CA TYR A 60 -4.04 -6.31 12.25
C TYR A 60 -3.00 -5.45 13.00
N ASP A 61 -1.72 -5.80 12.84
CA ASP A 61 -0.60 -5.05 13.44
C ASP A 61 -0.47 -3.65 12.83
N ALA A 62 -0.84 -3.50 11.54
CA ALA A 62 -0.84 -2.22 10.84
C ALA A 62 -1.94 -2.16 9.77
N VAL A 63 -2.45 -0.97 9.53
CA VAL A 63 -3.43 -0.67 8.46
C VAL A 63 -2.89 0.46 7.60
N ILE A 64 -2.89 0.27 6.27
CA ILE A 64 -2.58 1.35 5.34
C ILE A 64 -3.87 1.75 4.63
N VAL A 65 -4.31 2.98 4.85
CA VAL A 65 -5.47 3.60 4.19
C VAL A 65 -4.98 4.48 3.07
N THR A 66 -5.48 4.31 1.85
CA THR A 66 -5.07 5.10 0.67
C THR A 66 -6.26 5.73 -0.04
N GLY A 67 -6.13 6.99 -0.45
CA GLY A 67 -7.17 7.73 -1.17
C GLY A 67 -7.95 8.71 -0.30
N GLY A 68 -8.71 9.59 -0.92
CA GLY A 68 -9.62 10.55 -0.26
C GLY A 68 -8.93 11.59 0.63
N LEU A 69 -7.73 12.07 0.25
CA LEU A 69 -6.96 13.09 0.95
C LEU A 69 -6.79 14.39 0.14
N GLY A 70 -7.54 14.59 -0.91
CA GLY A 70 -7.52 15.80 -1.71
C GLY A 70 -8.24 16.97 -1.04
N GLY A 71 -8.67 17.92 -1.86
CA GLY A 71 -9.41 19.12 -1.42
C GLY A 71 -10.85 19.16 -1.94
N THR A 72 -11.39 18.05 -2.41
CA THR A 72 -12.76 17.97 -2.92
C THR A 72 -13.73 17.50 -1.82
N PRO A 73 -15.04 17.76 -1.94
CA PRO A 73 -16.00 17.44 -0.87
C PRO A 73 -16.15 15.94 -0.56
N ASP A 74 -15.71 15.08 -1.44
CA ASP A 74 -15.66 13.63 -1.33
C ASP A 74 -14.38 13.12 -0.63
N ASP A 75 -13.38 13.99 -0.44
CA ASP A 75 -12.17 13.66 0.30
C ASP A 75 -12.42 13.64 1.83
N VAL A 76 -13.00 12.56 2.31
CA VAL A 76 -13.45 12.41 3.71
C VAL A 76 -12.57 11.45 4.54
N THR A 77 -11.52 10.88 3.96
CA THR A 77 -10.73 9.80 4.57
C THR A 77 -10.11 10.19 5.89
N MET A 78 -9.46 11.36 5.98
CA MET A 78 -8.82 11.80 7.22
C MET A 78 -9.83 11.94 8.38
N ALA A 79 -11.01 12.48 8.08
CA ALA A 79 -12.07 12.62 9.07
C ALA A 79 -12.65 11.26 9.49
N ALA A 80 -12.80 10.36 8.53
CA ALA A 80 -13.30 9.02 8.78
C ALA A 80 -12.34 8.18 9.63
N VAL A 81 -11.04 8.25 9.36
CA VAL A 81 -10.01 7.57 10.16
C VAL A 81 -10.02 8.08 11.60
N ALA A 82 -10.07 9.40 11.80
CA ALA A 82 -10.17 9.98 13.14
C ALA A 82 -11.42 9.47 13.89
N ASP A 83 -12.59 9.46 13.22
CA ASP A 83 -13.83 8.94 13.80
C ASP A 83 -13.72 7.44 14.16
N GLY A 84 -13.16 6.63 13.27
CA GLY A 84 -13.00 5.20 13.45
C GLY A 84 -12.14 4.84 14.66
N LEU A 85 -11.09 5.65 14.89
CA LEU A 85 -10.16 5.47 16.01
C LEU A 85 -10.58 6.24 17.27
N GLY A 86 -11.61 7.09 17.19
CA GLY A 86 -12.12 7.86 18.33
C GLY A 86 -11.30 9.11 18.67
N TYR A 87 -10.56 9.66 17.72
CA TYR A 87 -9.77 10.86 17.86
C TYR A 87 -10.52 12.12 17.39
N GLU A 88 -10.28 13.24 18.07
CA GLU A 88 -10.59 14.57 17.51
C GLU A 88 -9.53 14.97 16.49
N ARG A 89 -9.93 15.72 15.46
CA ARG A 89 -8.97 16.31 14.52
C ARG A 89 -8.55 17.68 15.00
N VAL A 90 -7.25 17.89 15.18
CA VAL A 90 -6.64 19.13 15.63
C VAL A 90 -5.77 19.73 14.53
N LEU A 91 -5.58 21.04 14.57
CA LEU A 91 -4.73 21.74 13.60
C LEU A 91 -3.25 21.53 13.96
N PHE A 92 -2.50 20.99 13.01
CA PHE A 92 -1.05 20.87 13.08
C PHE A 92 -0.39 22.09 12.43
N GLU A 93 0.16 23.00 13.26
CA GLU A 93 0.73 24.25 12.79
C GLU A 93 1.87 24.07 11.80
N ASP A 94 2.79 23.14 12.05
CA ASP A 94 3.93 22.85 11.17
C ASP A 94 3.46 22.36 9.80
N VAL A 95 2.40 21.52 9.75
CA VAL A 95 1.78 21.05 8.50
C VAL A 95 1.15 22.23 7.76
N ARG A 96 0.39 23.07 8.46
CA ARG A 96 -0.23 24.25 7.88
C ARG A 96 0.79 25.21 7.29
N GLU A 97 1.87 25.50 8.02
CA GLU A 97 2.95 26.37 7.53
C GLU A 97 3.65 25.78 6.32
N GLY A 98 3.92 24.48 6.33
CA GLY A 98 4.51 23.75 5.19
C GLY A 98 3.63 23.83 3.94
N LEU A 99 2.32 23.57 4.07
CA LEU A 99 1.36 23.65 2.96
C LEU A 99 1.22 25.09 2.43
N ARG A 100 1.24 26.10 3.31
CA ARG A 100 1.25 27.52 2.90
C ARG A 100 2.50 27.89 2.13
N ALA A 101 3.68 27.47 2.59
CA ALA A 101 4.94 27.72 1.90
C ALA A 101 4.95 27.04 0.51
N LYS A 102 4.47 25.80 0.43
CA LYS A 102 4.34 25.06 -0.82
C LYS A 102 3.38 25.75 -1.80
N SER A 103 2.21 26.20 -1.33
CA SER A 103 1.24 26.95 -2.11
C SER A 103 1.83 28.24 -2.66
N ALA A 104 2.58 28.99 -1.83
CA ALA A 104 3.25 30.23 -2.26
C ALA A 104 4.29 29.95 -3.34
N ALA A 105 5.16 28.96 -3.14
CA ALA A 105 6.18 28.56 -4.11
C ALA A 105 5.58 28.09 -5.44
N PHE A 106 4.48 27.32 -5.40
CA PHE A 106 3.78 26.90 -6.61
C PHE A 106 3.21 28.10 -7.40
N ARG A 107 2.59 29.06 -6.72
CA ARG A 107 2.06 30.28 -7.37
C ARG A 107 3.16 31.13 -7.98
N GLU A 108 4.30 31.22 -7.32
CA GLU A 108 5.47 31.96 -7.83
C GLU A 108 6.05 31.27 -9.08
N ALA A 109 6.13 29.93 -9.08
CA ALA A 109 6.61 29.16 -10.20
C ALA A 109 5.63 29.08 -11.38
N ASN A 110 4.32 29.27 -11.15
CA ASN A 110 3.25 29.13 -12.15
C ASN A 110 2.32 30.36 -12.19
N PRO A 111 2.82 31.56 -12.48
CA PRO A 111 2.02 32.79 -12.37
C PRO A 111 0.80 32.81 -13.31
N GLU A 112 0.93 32.25 -14.51
CA GLU A 112 -0.20 32.19 -15.49
C GLU A 112 -1.34 31.27 -14.99
N LEU A 113 -0.99 30.17 -14.31
CA LEU A 113 -1.99 29.28 -13.69
C LEU A 113 -2.64 29.96 -12.47
N ALA A 114 -1.84 30.66 -11.66
CA ALA A 114 -2.32 31.37 -10.49
C ALA A 114 -3.27 32.55 -10.82
N GLU A 115 -3.09 33.20 -12.00
CA GLU A 115 -4.00 34.23 -12.50
C GLU A 115 -5.29 33.64 -13.09
N ARG A 116 -5.20 32.43 -13.66
CA ARG A 116 -6.32 31.81 -14.40
C ARG A 116 -7.25 31.00 -13.53
N TYR A 117 -6.72 30.41 -12.45
CA TYR A 117 -7.46 29.51 -11.57
C TYR A 117 -7.29 29.95 -10.09
N GLU A 118 -8.39 29.98 -9.38
CA GLU A 118 -8.38 30.04 -7.93
C GLU A 118 -8.05 28.63 -7.43
N PHE A 119 -6.85 28.44 -6.86
CA PHE A 119 -6.49 27.20 -6.18
C PHE A 119 -7.05 27.28 -4.76
N ASP A 120 -8.26 26.73 -4.59
CA ASP A 120 -9.02 26.81 -3.34
C ASP A 120 -8.73 25.56 -2.48
N LEU A 121 -7.44 25.34 -2.17
CA LEU A 121 -7.06 24.35 -1.17
C LEU A 121 -7.33 24.94 0.22
N ASP A 122 -8.26 24.34 0.96
CA ASP A 122 -8.45 24.66 2.37
C ASP A 122 -7.27 24.09 3.17
N ILE A 123 -6.21 24.92 3.27
CA ILE A 123 -4.96 24.53 3.96
C ILE A 123 -5.21 24.26 5.44
N GLU A 124 -6.20 24.93 6.07
CA GLU A 124 -6.50 24.69 7.48
C GLU A 124 -7.18 23.34 7.67
N GLU A 125 -8.10 22.99 6.80
CA GLU A 125 -8.72 21.66 6.81
C GLU A 125 -7.72 20.57 6.45
N ALA A 126 -6.89 20.77 5.42
CA ALA A 126 -5.83 19.83 5.03
C ALA A 126 -4.75 19.59 6.10
N ALA A 127 -4.57 20.55 7.02
CA ALA A 127 -3.65 20.44 8.15
C ALA A 127 -4.31 19.93 9.45
N ARG A 128 -5.60 19.52 9.40
CA ARG A 128 -6.29 18.89 10.54
C ARG A 128 -6.13 17.40 10.50
N LEU A 129 -5.28 16.87 11.38
CA LEU A 129 -5.02 15.46 11.54
C LEU A 129 -5.59 14.95 12.87
N PRO A 130 -5.73 13.63 13.07
CA PRO A 130 -6.08 13.06 14.37
C PRO A 130 -5.12 13.56 15.45
N GLU A 131 -5.64 13.85 16.64
CA GLU A 131 -4.82 14.17 17.82
C GLU A 131 -3.82 13.04 18.05
N ASP A 132 -2.61 13.36 18.47
CA ASP A 132 -1.48 12.45 18.63
C ASP A 132 -0.93 11.79 17.34
N ALA A 133 -1.45 12.13 16.17
CA ALA A 133 -0.89 11.66 14.92
C ALA A 133 0.52 12.20 14.65
N ARG A 134 1.33 11.37 14.03
CA ARG A 134 2.60 11.78 13.43
C ARG A 134 2.37 12.16 11.96
N PRO A 135 2.53 13.44 11.59
CA PRO A 135 2.29 13.87 10.22
C PRO A 135 3.27 13.24 9.23
N LEU A 136 2.79 12.94 8.03
CA LEU A 136 3.58 12.55 6.87
C LEU A 136 3.42 13.60 5.78
N VAL A 137 4.48 14.32 5.47
CA VAL A 137 4.49 15.37 4.44
C VAL A 137 5.69 15.14 3.52
N THR A 138 5.47 15.24 2.21
CA THR A 138 6.51 15.10 1.19
C THR A 138 6.45 16.26 0.20
N ASP A 139 7.51 16.45 -0.57
CA ASP A 139 7.50 17.43 -1.65
C ASP A 139 6.79 16.92 -2.93
N ALA A 140 6.43 15.63 -2.98
CA ALA A 140 5.84 15.00 -4.16
C ALA A 140 4.38 15.42 -4.43
N GLY A 141 3.66 15.93 -3.43
CA GLY A 141 2.25 16.26 -3.56
C GLY A 141 1.72 17.27 -2.54
N TRP A 142 0.41 17.45 -2.50
CA TRP A 142 -0.28 18.44 -1.67
C TRP A 142 -0.93 17.83 -0.43
N ALA A 143 -1.13 16.52 -0.41
CA ALA A 143 -1.78 15.86 0.70
C ALA A 143 -0.85 15.80 1.92
N ALA A 144 -1.42 16.00 3.10
CA ALA A 144 -0.81 15.61 4.35
C ALA A 144 -1.40 14.25 4.76
N GLY A 145 -0.54 13.23 4.85
CA GLY A 145 -0.87 11.96 5.48
C GLY A 145 -0.51 11.95 6.95
N CYS A 146 -0.73 10.83 7.61
CA CYS A 146 -0.31 10.66 9.01
C CYS A 146 -0.17 9.19 9.41
N VAL A 147 0.43 8.98 10.59
CA VAL A 147 0.42 7.72 11.31
C VAL A 147 -0.20 7.94 12.68
N VAL A 148 -1.18 7.14 13.04
CA VAL A 148 -1.81 7.14 14.36
C VAL A 148 -2.24 5.72 14.72
N ASP A 149 -1.87 5.22 15.89
CA ASP A 149 -2.24 3.88 16.41
C ASP A 149 -2.08 2.73 15.40
N GLY A 150 -0.95 2.69 14.66
CA GLY A 150 -0.70 1.66 13.65
C GLY A 150 -1.48 1.85 12.34
N VAL A 151 -2.27 2.92 12.21
CA VAL A 151 -2.96 3.29 10.97
C VAL A 151 -2.16 4.34 10.22
N TYR A 152 -1.79 4.03 8.98
CA TYR A 152 -1.01 4.85 8.05
C TYR A 152 -1.93 5.40 6.99
N VAL A 153 -2.14 6.70 6.95
CA VAL A 153 -3.04 7.36 6.01
C VAL A 153 -2.23 8.02 4.92
N LEU A 154 -2.37 7.54 3.69
CA LEU A 154 -1.59 7.94 2.52
C LEU A 154 -2.49 8.44 1.38
N PRO A 155 -2.01 9.31 0.48
CA PRO A 155 -2.80 9.82 -0.63
C PRO A 155 -3.13 8.76 -1.69
N GLY A 156 -4.11 9.05 -2.55
CA GLY A 156 -4.51 8.21 -3.68
C GLY A 156 -3.59 8.35 -4.90
N VAL A 157 -2.97 9.51 -5.10
CA VAL A 157 -2.06 9.75 -6.24
C VAL A 157 -0.82 8.87 -6.10
N PRO A 158 -0.50 7.99 -7.07
CA PRO A 158 0.51 6.95 -6.89
C PRO A 158 1.90 7.47 -6.50
N ASP A 159 2.38 8.53 -7.14
CA ASP A 159 3.72 9.06 -6.86
C ASP A 159 3.80 9.74 -5.48
N GLU A 160 2.73 10.41 -5.05
CA GLU A 160 2.62 10.98 -3.71
C GLU A 160 2.57 9.88 -2.65
N MET A 161 1.75 8.85 -2.88
CA MET A 161 1.60 7.68 -2.00
C MET A 161 2.93 6.97 -1.79
N LYS A 162 3.66 6.69 -2.88
CA LYS A 162 4.97 6.03 -2.82
C LYS A 162 5.99 6.86 -2.07
N ALA A 163 6.07 8.16 -2.37
CA ALA A 163 6.97 9.07 -1.68
C ALA A 163 6.67 9.12 -0.17
N MET A 164 5.40 9.12 0.20
CA MET A 164 4.98 9.14 1.60
C MET A 164 5.21 7.79 2.29
N PHE A 165 4.93 6.67 1.62
CA PHE A 165 5.23 5.34 2.13
C PHE A 165 6.72 5.16 2.45
N HIS A 166 7.63 5.69 1.63
CA HIS A 166 9.08 5.61 1.89
C HIS A 166 9.52 6.28 3.19
N LEU A 167 8.74 7.22 3.75
CA LEU A 167 9.02 7.82 5.06
C LEU A 167 8.80 6.84 6.22
N VAL A 168 8.00 5.81 6.00
CA VAL A 168 7.56 4.84 7.02
C VAL A 168 7.92 3.40 6.66
N ALA A 169 8.56 3.18 5.52
CA ALA A 169 8.82 1.86 4.98
C ALA A 169 9.61 0.94 5.94
N ASP A 170 10.52 1.52 6.72
CA ASP A 170 11.34 0.77 7.69
C ASP A 170 10.56 0.37 8.96
N GLU A 171 9.30 0.79 9.09
CA GLU A 171 8.40 0.38 10.18
C GLU A 171 7.69 -0.95 9.86
N PHE A 172 7.78 -1.39 8.60
CA PHE A 172 7.17 -2.64 8.12
C PHE A 172 8.24 -3.71 7.93
N ASP A 173 8.67 -4.31 9.02
CA ASP A 173 9.55 -5.47 8.98
C ASP A 173 8.80 -6.74 9.43
N GLY A 174 9.34 -7.89 9.03
CA GLY A 174 8.77 -9.18 9.42
C GLY A 174 9.67 -10.34 9.03
N ASP A 175 9.30 -11.53 9.48
CA ASP A 175 10.10 -12.75 9.31
C ASP A 175 9.79 -13.47 7.97
N VAL A 176 8.93 -12.90 7.13
CA VAL A 176 8.54 -13.55 5.86
C VAL A 176 9.65 -13.37 4.83
N VAL A 177 10.17 -14.49 4.35
CA VAL A 177 11.15 -14.56 3.26
C VAL A 177 10.50 -15.16 2.05
N SER A 178 10.74 -14.61 0.88
CA SER A 178 10.26 -15.18 -0.38
C SER A 178 11.35 -15.25 -1.44
N GLU A 179 11.36 -16.35 -2.21
CA GLU A 179 12.21 -16.50 -3.39
C GLU A 179 11.37 -16.89 -4.59
N THR A 180 11.71 -16.36 -5.76
CA THR A 180 10.98 -16.58 -7.01
C THR A 180 11.81 -17.35 -7.99
N LEU A 181 11.19 -18.36 -8.63
CA LEU A 181 11.75 -19.18 -9.68
C LEU A 181 10.91 -19.01 -10.96
N TYR A 182 11.57 -18.88 -12.09
CA TYR A 182 10.90 -18.80 -13.39
C TYR A 182 11.05 -20.12 -14.17
N THR A 183 9.95 -20.59 -14.76
CA THR A 183 9.89 -21.88 -15.46
C THR A 183 9.02 -21.82 -16.73
N PRO A 184 9.45 -22.44 -17.85
CA PRO A 184 8.60 -22.61 -19.01
C PRO A 184 7.60 -23.76 -18.84
N THR A 185 7.72 -24.56 -17.77
CA THR A 185 6.85 -25.71 -17.52
C THR A 185 5.41 -25.24 -17.27
N PRO A 186 4.42 -25.73 -18.01
CA PRO A 186 3.03 -25.38 -17.79
C PRO A 186 2.55 -25.79 -16.40
N GLU A 187 1.72 -24.95 -15.78
CA GLU A 187 1.19 -25.17 -14.42
C GLU A 187 0.53 -26.54 -14.27
N GLY A 188 -0.24 -26.97 -15.26
CA GLY A 188 -0.89 -28.30 -15.27
C GLY A 188 0.06 -29.48 -15.21
N ALA A 189 1.35 -29.29 -15.53
CA ALA A 189 2.37 -30.33 -15.45
C ALA A 189 3.13 -30.32 -14.11
N MET A 190 2.86 -29.37 -13.22
CA MET A 190 3.60 -29.19 -11.98
C MET A 190 2.82 -29.62 -10.72
N GLY A 191 1.60 -30.16 -10.84
CA GLY A 191 0.74 -30.47 -9.69
C GLY A 191 1.43 -31.32 -8.61
N ASP A 192 2.09 -32.40 -9.03
CA ASP A 192 2.80 -33.33 -8.13
C ASP A 192 4.02 -32.63 -7.48
N VAL A 193 4.72 -31.80 -8.24
CA VAL A 193 5.88 -31.04 -7.75
C VAL A 193 5.46 -30.00 -6.72
N LEU A 194 4.40 -29.24 -6.99
CA LEU A 194 3.87 -28.23 -6.08
C LEU A 194 3.32 -28.84 -4.79
N SER A 195 2.67 -29.99 -4.88
CA SER A 195 2.23 -30.77 -3.72
C SER A 195 3.42 -31.27 -2.91
N GLY A 196 4.43 -31.84 -3.58
CA GLY A 196 5.63 -32.36 -2.95
C GLY A 196 6.46 -31.31 -2.20
N VAL A 197 6.49 -30.06 -2.65
CA VAL A 197 7.11 -28.94 -1.91
C VAL A 197 6.39 -28.69 -0.59
N ARG A 198 5.07 -28.57 -0.63
CA ARG A 198 4.24 -28.30 0.57
C ARG A 198 4.29 -29.41 1.60
N GLU A 199 4.43 -30.67 1.16
CA GLU A 199 4.54 -31.81 2.05
C GLU A 199 5.92 -31.93 2.71
N ARG A 200 6.96 -31.43 2.05
CA ARG A 200 8.35 -31.62 2.46
C ARG A 200 8.94 -30.47 3.23
N PHE A 201 8.48 -29.26 2.96
CA PHE A 201 9.00 -28.02 3.57
C PHE A 201 7.85 -27.22 4.17
N ASP A 202 8.13 -26.55 5.28
CA ASP A 202 7.18 -25.60 5.90
C ASP A 202 7.21 -24.26 5.16
N VAL A 203 6.65 -24.29 3.94
CA VAL A 203 6.59 -23.13 3.05
C VAL A 203 5.24 -23.08 2.30
N GLN A 204 4.88 -21.91 1.87
CA GLN A 204 3.84 -21.72 0.87
C GLN A 204 4.47 -21.66 -0.52
N VAL A 205 3.83 -22.26 -1.50
CA VAL A 205 4.22 -22.15 -2.90
C VAL A 205 3.03 -21.69 -3.72
N GLY A 206 3.21 -20.57 -4.44
CA GLY A 206 2.27 -20.06 -5.43
C GLY A 206 2.79 -20.28 -6.83
N SER A 207 1.90 -20.73 -7.73
CA SER A 207 2.17 -20.79 -9.15
C SER A 207 1.39 -19.68 -9.85
N TYR A 208 2.08 -18.89 -10.64
CA TYR A 208 1.51 -17.76 -11.37
C TYR A 208 1.79 -17.96 -12.85
N PRO A 209 0.81 -18.49 -13.59
CA PRO A 209 0.93 -18.63 -15.03
C PRO A 209 1.03 -17.23 -15.66
N ALA A 210 1.88 -17.12 -16.64
CA ALA A 210 2.05 -15.92 -17.43
C ALA A 210 1.48 -16.12 -18.85
N ASP A 211 1.54 -15.05 -19.65
CA ASP A 211 1.18 -15.09 -21.06
C ASP A 211 2.09 -16.07 -21.82
N PRO A 212 1.68 -16.57 -23.01
CA PRO A 212 2.45 -17.56 -23.77
C PRO A 212 3.91 -17.17 -24.08
N GLU A 213 4.23 -15.88 -24.00
CA GLU A 213 5.56 -15.35 -24.30
C GLU A 213 6.42 -15.13 -23.03
N THR A 214 5.84 -15.26 -21.84
CA THR A 214 6.51 -15.07 -20.55
C THR A 214 6.56 -16.38 -19.76
N PRO A 215 7.67 -16.70 -19.06
CA PRO A 215 7.76 -17.90 -18.25
C PRO A 215 6.83 -17.81 -17.03
N ASN A 216 6.29 -18.95 -16.60
CA ASN A 216 5.54 -19.05 -15.37
C ASN A 216 6.43 -18.73 -14.17
N ARG A 217 5.84 -18.14 -13.15
CA ARG A 217 6.52 -17.75 -11.91
C ARG A 217 6.06 -18.63 -10.76
N LEU A 218 7.02 -19.28 -10.10
CA LEU A 218 6.81 -19.99 -8.84
C LEU A 218 7.38 -19.12 -7.70
N LYS A 219 6.55 -18.69 -6.76
CA LYS A 219 6.99 -17.97 -5.57
C LYS A 219 6.90 -18.90 -4.35
N VAL A 220 8.02 -19.11 -3.68
CA VAL A 220 8.11 -19.83 -2.42
C VAL A 220 8.23 -18.82 -1.30
N THR A 221 7.40 -18.97 -0.27
CA THR A 221 7.34 -18.06 0.87
C THR A 221 7.36 -18.84 2.18
N GLY A 222 8.16 -18.43 3.13
CA GLY A 222 8.28 -19.04 4.46
C GLY A 222 8.82 -18.04 5.49
N THR A 223 9.04 -18.50 6.72
CA THR A 223 9.58 -17.69 7.81
C THR A 223 11.04 -18.04 8.15
N ASP A 224 11.62 -19.01 7.46
CA ASP A 224 13.01 -19.42 7.62
C ASP A 224 13.72 -19.40 6.25
N GLU A 225 14.72 -18.54 6.13
CA GLU A 225 15.46 -18.33 4.87
C GLU A 225 16.07 -19.63 4.33
N ARG A 226 16.57 -20.48 5.23
CA ARG A 226 17.17 -21.74 4.84
C ARG A 226 16.14 -22.72 4.29
N THR A 227 14.98 -22.79 4.91
CA THR A 227 13.87 -23.65 4.47
C THR A 227 13.37 -23.20 3.10
N VAL A 228 13.26 -21.89 2.85
CA VAL A 228 12.90 -21.33 1.54
C VAL A 228 13.96 -21.66 0.49
N ALA A 229 15.23 -21.48 0.79
CA ALA A 229 16.33 -21.80 -0.12
C ALA A 229 16.39 -23.31 -0.45
N ASP A 230 16.20 -24.19 0.54
CA ASP A 230 16.17 -25.64 0.34
C ASP A 230 14.97 -26.05 -0.53
N ALA A 231 13.80 -25.43 -0.35
CA ALA A 231 12.61 -25.65 -1.17
C ALA A 231 12.82 -25.20 -2.64
N ILE A 232 13.44 -24.05 -2.85
CA ILE A 232 13.83 -23.56 -4.19
C ILE A 232 14.85 -24.50 -4.86
N ALA A 233 15.85 -24.97 -4.13
CA ALA A 233 16.81 -25.93 -4.66
C ALA A 233 16.14 -27.24 -5.08
N TRP A 234 15.21 -27.73 -4.26
CA TRP A 234 14.41 -28.92 -4.55
C TRP A 234 13.53 -28.75 -5.80
N LEU A 235 12.93 -27.56 -5.99
CA LEU A 235 12.15 -27.24 -7.20
C LEU A 235 13.04 -27.19 -8.44
N ARG A 236 14.22 -26.56 -8.38
CA ARG A 236 15.17 -26.45 -9.49
C ARG A 236 15.62 -27.81 -10.04
N GLU A 237 15.61 -28.84 -9.23
CA GLU A 237 15.92 -30.20 -9.68
C GLU A 237 14.78 -30.91 -10.44
N ARG A 238 13.54 -30.35 -10.38
CA ARG A 238 12.29 -31.03 -10.81
C ARG A 238 11.50 -30.28 -11.86
N VAL A 239 11.78 -29.00 -12.05
CA VAL A 239 11.21 -28.18 -13.12
C VAL A 239 12.33 -27.56 -13.94
N GLU A 240 12.09 -27.41 -15.23
CA GLU A 240 12.98 -26.63 -16.07
C GLU A 240 12.98 -25.15 -15.58
N THR A 241 14.15 -24.51 -15.52
CA THR A 241 14.27 -23.14 -15.03
C THR A 241 14.85 -22.23 -16.10
N VAL A 242 14.37 -20.99 -16.12
CA VAL A 242 14.89 -19.93 -16.98
C VAL A 242 15.33 -18.73 -16.15
N PRO A 243 16.21 -17.87 -16.67
CA PRO A 243 16.57 -16.63 -15.99
C PRO A 243 15.36 -15.74 -15.72
N THR A 244 15.52 -14.85 -14.73
CA THR A 244 14.52 -13.79 -14.47
C THR A 244 14.30 -12.97 -15.75
N PRO A 245 13.05 -12.78 -16.20
CA PRO A 245 12.76 -11.88 -17.31
C PRO A 245 13.23 -10.46 -17.00
N GLU A 246 13.73 -9.77 -18.03
CA GLU A 246 14.11 -8.36 -17.92
C GLU A 246 12.91 -7.42 -17.80
#